data_bc5c55ad1462671c09498733edb426cb
#
_entry.id   bc5c55ad1462671c09498733edb426cb
#
_cell.length_a   1.000
_cell.length_b   1.000
_cell.length_c   1.000
_cell.angle_alpha   90.00
_cell.angle_beta   90.00
_cell.angle_gamma   90.00
#
_symmetry.space_group_name_H-M   'P 1'
#
loop_
_entity.id
_entity.type
_entity.pdbx_description
1 polymer ?
#
loop_
_entity_poly.entity_id
_entity_poly.type
_entity_poly.pdbx_seq_one_letter_code
_entity_poly.pdbx_strand_id
1 'polypeptide(L)'
;MIYFDAAATTFQKPPSVRQAVLRAMETMSSPGRGNYQSAALAAETLYTCREELSALFGVENPENVVFTSNATHALNLAIHSLVPAGGRVVISGYEHNAVTRPLHAIPNLQIHVVNTALFDQEAMLRGFRDLITEDTDAVICTHVSNVFGYILPIGEIAGICRQRGVALIVDASQSAGSIPIHMGELGAAFIAMPGHKGLYGPQGTGVLLCGEEGKPLLYGGTGSNSREQAMPDFLPDRMEAGTHNMPGIAGLLAGVRFVRRLGVGAIRRHGFQLKEQLRQGLEGDGRFHVYASGEDGVQAGVLSLAPRDTDCE
;
A
#
# COMPACT_ATOMS: atom_id res chain seq x y z
N MET A 1 5.42 -6.24 -27.42
CA MET A 1 6.03 -6.79 -26.19
C MET A 1 4.91 -7.38 -25.35
N ILE A 2 5.06 -8.62 -24.92
CA ILE A 2 4.17 -9.25 -23.93
C ILE A 2 4.77 -8.98 -22.56
N TYR A 3 3.98 -8.43 -21.62
CA TYR A 3 4.41 -8.06 -20.28
C TYR A 3 3.50 -8.71 -19.23
N PHE A 4 4.06 -9.61 -18.43
CA PHE A 4 3.34 -10.35 -17.38
C PHE A 4 3.74 -10.00 -15.96
N ASP A 5 4.56 -8.96 -15.77
CA ASP A 5 5.09 -8.58 -14.45
C ASP A 5 4.42 -7.31 -13.88
N ALA A 6 3.10 -7.21 -14.03
CA ALA A 6 2.34 -6.09 -13.47
C ALA A 6 2.37 -6.03 -11.93
N ALA A 7 2.68 -7.15 -11.26
CA ALA A 7 2.87 -7.21 -9.82
C ALA A 7 4.13 -6.45 -9.36
N ALA A 8 5.18 -6.38 -10.19
CA ALA A 8 6.35 -5.53 -9.93
C ALA A 8 6.03 -4.06 -10.16
N THR A 9 5.46 -3.72 -11.32
CA THR A 9 4.98 -2.37 -11.66
C THR A 9 4.02 -2.44 -12.83
N THR A 10 3.01 -1.59 -12.87
CA THR A 10 2.16 -1.43 -14.05
C THR A 10 2.96 -0.72 -15.15
N PHE A 11 3.45 -1.46 -16.15
CA PHE A 11 4.33 -0.92 -17.18
C PHE A 11 3.58 0.04 -18.10
N GLN A 12 2.42 -0.35 -18.61
CA GLN A 12 1.59 0.48 -19.49
C GLN A 12 0.70 1.39 -18.65
N LYS A 13 1.06 2.67 -18.59
CA LYS A 13 0.25 3.69 -17.91
C LYS A 13 -0.83 4.24 -18.84
N PRO A 14 -2.01 4.61 -18.33
CA PRO A 14 -2.99 5.37 -19.09
C PRO A 14 -2.36 6.64 -19.72
N PRO A 15 -2.73 7.02 -20.95
CA PRO A 15 -2.18 8.22 -21.59
C PRO A 15 -2.30 9.49 -20.75
N SER A 16 -3.39 9.61 -19.97
CA SER A 16 -3.64 10.72 -19.04
C SER A 16 -2.54 10.86 -17.98
N VAL A 17 -1.95 9.75 -17.51
CA VAL A 17 -0.87 9.77 -16.52
C VAL A 17 0.37 10.43 -17.11
N ARG A 18 0.79 10.01 -18.31
CA ARG A 18 1.95 10.60 -18.97
C ARG A 18 1.74 12.09 -19.27
N GLN A 19 0.55 12.46 -19.75
CA GLN A 19 0.21 13.86 -20.04
C GLN A 19 0.23 14.72 -18.76
N ALA A 20 -0.28 14.19 -17.64
CA ALA A 20 -0.28 14.90 -16.36
C ALA A 20 1.15 15.15 -15.84
N VAL A 21 2.05 14.16 -15.95
CA VAL A 21 3.47 14.31 -15.59
C VAL A 21 4.15 15.41 -16.40
N LEU A 22 4.02 15.37 -17.72
CA LEU A 22 4.62 16.37 -18.62
C LEU A 22 4.09 17.77 -18.32
N ARG A 23 2.76 17.92 -18.21
CA ARG A 23 2.14 19.20 -17.88
C ARG A 23 2.61 19.76 -16.54
N ALA A 24 2.75 18.90 -15.52
CA ALA A 24 3.24 19.33 -14.21
C ALA A 24 4.67 19.89 -14.29
N MET A 25 5.56 19.25 -15.06
CA MET A 25 6.92 19.74 -15.28
C MET A 25 6.98 21.09 -15.98
N GLU A 26 6.00 21.41 -16.85
CA GLU A 26 5.94 22.65 -17.59
C GLU A 26 5.25 23.79 -16.82
N THR A 27 4.32 23.48 -15.92
CA THR A 27 3.38 24.49 -15.38
C THR A 27 3.37 24.63 -13.86
N MET A 28 3.91 23.64 -13.11
CA MET A 28 3.85 23.63 -11.66
C MET A 28 5.21 23.98 -11.05
N SER A 29 5.17 24.74 -9.96
CA SER A 29 6.31 24.99 -9.08
C SER A 29 6.12 24.32 -7.72
N SER A 30 6.84 24.75 -6.68
CA SER A 30 6.67 24.23 -5.32
C SER A 30 5.36 24.70 -4.69
N PRO A 31 4.52 23.83 -4.17
CA PRO A 31 3.31 24.23 -3.46
C PRO A 31 3.66 24.97 -2.15
N GLY A 32 2.78 25.87 -1.71
CA GLY A 32 2.89 26.57 -0.42
C GLY A 32 3.95 27.67 -0.30
N ARG A 33 4.74 27.95 -1.37
CA ARG A 33 5.83 28.95 -1.34
C ARG A 33 5.54 30.29 -2.00
N GLY A 34 4.29 30.58 -2.32
CA GLY A 34 3.90 31.86 -2.93
C GLY A 34 2.49 31.83 -3.51
N ASN A 35 1.98 33.05 -3.85
CA ASN A 35 0.64 33.23 -4.38
C ASN A 35 0.61 33.40 -5.92
N TYR A 36 1.66 32.95 -6.62
CA TYR A 36 1.69 32.99 -8.08
C TYR A 36 1.08 31.72 -8.69
N GLN A 37 0.64 31.83 -9.93
CA GLN A 37 -0.21 30.84 -10.60
C GLN A 37 0.36 29.40 -10.56
N SER A 38 1.65 29.21 -10.81
CA SER A 38 2.25 27.87 -10.82
C SER A 38 2.36 27.22 -9.43
N ALA A 39 2.49 28.02 -8.35
CA ALA A 39 2.45 27.52 -6.98
C ALA A 39 1.01 27.17 -6.55
N ALA A 40 0.03 28.01 -6.93
CA ALA A 40 -1.38 27.74 -6.66
C ALA A 40 -1.85 26.45 -7.38
N LEU A 41 -1.47 26.27 -8.65
CA LEU A 41 -1.78 25.04 -9.40
C LEU A 41 -1.15 23.80 -8.77
N ALA A 42 0.08 23.91 -8.27
CA ALA A 42 0.74 22.82 -7.56
C ALA A 42 0.01 22.45 -6.26
N ALA A 43 -0.37 23.46 -5.44
CA ALA A 43 -1.12 23.25 -4.20
C ALA A 43 -2.50 22.62 -4.45
N GLU A 44 -3.24 23.11 -5.45
CA GLU A 44 -4.53 22.57 -5.88
C GLU A 44 -4.39 21.12 -6.35
N THR A 45 -3.38 20.80 -7.16
CA THR A 45 -3.13 19.42 -7.62
C THR A 45 -2.81 18.48 -6.48
N LEU A 46 -1.99 18.93 -5.53
CA LEU A 46 -1.62 18.17 -4.33
C LEU A 46 -2.88 17.85 -3.50
N TYR A 47 -3.68 18.86 -3.18
CA TYR A 47 -4.90 18.70 -2.38
C TYR A 47 -5.93 17.83 -3.09
N THR A 48 -6.19 18.09 -4.37
CA THR A 48 -7.11 17.27 -5.18
C THR A 48 -6.67 15.79 -5.23
N CYS A 49 -5.36 15.50 -5.27
CA CYS A 49 -4.89 14.12 -5.21
C CYS A 49 -5.23 13.45 -3.87
N ARG A 50 -5.13 14.19 -2.76
CA ARG A 50 -5.57 13.69 -1.44
C ARG A 50 -7.08 13.42 -1.42
N GLU A 51 -7.89 14.34 -1.94
CA GLU A 51 -9.36 14.17 -2.01
C GLU A 51 -9.76 12.93 -2.83
N GLU A 52 -9.13 12.71 -3.98
CA GLU A 52 -9.41 11.56 -4.84
C GLU A 52 -8.98 10.23 -4.19
N LEU A 53 -7.86 10.21 -3.46
CA LEU A 53 -7.41 9.06 -2.67
C LEU A 53 -8.35 8.83 -1.47
N SER A 54 -8.72 9.88 -0.75
CA SER A 54 -9.67 9.82 0.36
C SER A 54 -11.00 9.21 -0.09
N ALA A 55 -11.53 9.67 -1.20
CA ALA A 55 -12.77 9.14 -1.77
C ALA A 55 -12.65 7.69 -2.26
N LEU A 56 -11.45 7.27 -2.75
CA LEU A 56 -11.21 5.90 -3.20
C LEU A 56 -11.11 4.92 -2.02
N PHE A 57 -10.53 5.35 -0.91
CA PHE A 57 -10.21 4.48 0.23
C PHE A 57 -11.05 4.74 1.50
N GLY A 58 -12.05 5.62 1.43
CA GLY A 58 -12.93 5.92 2.56
C GLY A 58 -12.20 6.57 3.73
N VAL A 59 -11.32 7.53 3.44
CA VAL A 59 -10.67 8.38 4.44
C VAL A 59 -11.50 9.64 4.64
N GLU A 60 -11.89 9.96 5.88
CA GLU A 60 -12.79 11.10 6.15
C GLU A 60 -12.12 12.45 5.91
N ASN A 61 -10.88 12.62 6.38
CA ASN A 61 -10.13 13.85 6.22
C ASN A 61 -8.99 13.66 5.19
N PRO A 62 -8.99 14.39 4.05
CA PRO A 62 -7.91 14.33 3.06
C PRO A 62 -6.52 14.64 3.63
N GLU A 63 -6.40 15.36 4.72
CA GLU A 63 -5.12 15.63 5.39
C GLU A 63 -4.49 14.37 6.00
N ASN A 64 -5.29 13.33 6.23
CA ASN A 64 -4.81 12.01 6.68
C ASN A 64 -4.22 11.15 5.53
N VAL A 65 -4.12 11.69 4.33
CA VAL A 65 -3.42 11.07 3.20
C VAL A 65 -2.03 11.67 3.10
N VAL A 66 -1.01 10.91 3.41
CA VAL A 66 0.40 11.32 3.41
C VAL A 66 1.09 10.79 2.15
N PHE A 67 1.77 11.66 1.39
CA PHE A 67 2.57 11.25 0.24
C PHE A 67 3.96 10.79 0.68
N THR A 68 4.41 9.71 0.07
CA THR A 68 5.74 9.13 0.29
C THR A 68 6.41 8.85 -1.06
N SER A 69 7.69 8.53 -1.05
CA SER A 69 8.40 8.18 -2.28
C SER A 69 8.04 6.78 -2.82
N ASN A 70 7.54 5.88 -1.97
CA ASN A 70 7.13 4.52 -2.30
C ASN A 70 6.48 3.84 -1.08
N ALA A 71 5.96 2.63 -1.25
CA ALA A 71 5.38 1.85 -0.14
C ALA A 71 6.38 1.53 0.97
N THR A 72 7.65 1.30 0.65
CA THR A 72 8.69 1.04 1.66
C THR A 72 8.85 2.22 2.61
N HIS A 73 8.87 3.45 2.08
CA HIS A 73 8.89 4.67 2.91
C HIS A 73 7.62 4.77 3.77
N ALA A 74 6.43 4.52 3.20
CA ALA A 74 5.17 4.53 3.93
C ALA A 74 5.13 3.50 5.07
N LEU A 75 5.59 2.26 4.82
CA LEU A 75 5.67 1.21 5.83
C LEU A 75 6.68 1.53 6.93
N ASN A 76 7.83 2.13 6.59
CA ASN A 76 8.80 2.57 7.60
C ASN A 76 8.21 3.67 8.50
N LEU A 77 7.47 4.64 7.94
CA LEU A 77 6.75 5.66 8.71
C LEU A 77 5.75 5.00 9.68
N ALA A 78 4.92 4.10 9.21
CA ALA A 78 3.92 3.41 10.02
C ALA A 78 4.56 2.56 11.13
N ILE A 79 5.56 1.74 10.80
CA ILE A 79 6.27 0.89 11.75
C ILE A 79 6.98 1.75 12.81
N HIS A 80 7.72 2.79 12.39
CA HIS A 80 8.39 3.71 13.31
C HIS A 80 7.42 4.43 14.26
N SER A 81 6.19 4.68 13.79
CA SER A 81 5.17 5.34 14.60
C SER A 81 4.67 4.48 15.76
N LEU A 82 4.51 3.17 15.55
CA LEU A 82 3.82 2.29 16.47
C LEU A 82 4.73 1.31 17.22
N VAL A 83 5.85 0.89 16.61
CA VAL A 83 6.65 -0.22 17.14
C VAL A 83 7.86 0.30 17.91
N PRO A 84 7.87 0.16 19.26
CA PRO A 84 9.02 0.57 20.07
C PRO A 84 10.13 -0.49 20.07
N ALA A 85 11.34 -0.09 20.45
CA ALA A 85 12.41 -1.03 20.77
C ALA A 85 11.99 -1.94 21.94
N GLY A 86 12.29 -3.24 21.84
CA GLY A 86 11.88 -4.24 22.82
C GLY A 86 10.39 -4.61 22.78
N GLY A 87 9.63 -4.03 21.87
CA GLY A 87 8.20 -4.31 21.71
C GLY A 87 7.88 -5.69 21.15
N ARG A 88 6.59 -5.93 20.90
CA ARG A 88 6.05 -7.19 20.39
C ARG A 88 5.14 -6.93 19.20
N VAL A 89 5.39 -7.61 18.08
CA VAL A 89 4.55 -7.52 16.88
C VAL A 89 4.13 -8.90 16.39
N VAL A 90 2.97 -8.93 15.73
CA VAL A 90 2.49 -10.13 15.03
C VAL A 90 2.40 -9.79 13.55
N ILE A 91 2.98 -10.65 12.70
CA ILE A 91 2.98 -10.50 11.25
C ILE A 91 2.50 -11.77 10.55
N SER A 92 2.09 -11.67 9.29
CA SER A 92 1.86 -12.88 8.47
C SER A 92 3.18 -13.45 7.94
N GLY A 93 3.19 -14.75 7.61
CA GLY A 93 4.30 -15.41 6.90
C GLY A 93 4.44 -14.98 5.43
N TYR A 94 3.60 -14.07 4.94
CA TYR A 94 3.56 -13.62 3.55
C TYR A 94 4.05 -12.19 3.36
N GLU A 95 4.68 -11.60 4.38
CA GLU A 95 5.12 -10.22 4.35
C GLU A 95 6.27 -9.97 3.35
N HIS A 96 6.22 -8.84 2.69
CA HIS A 96 7.31 -8.35 1.85
C HIS A 96 8.49 -7.84 2.70
N ASN A 97 9.69 -7.83 2.12
CA ASN A 97 10.90 -7.28 2.76
C ASN A 97 10.78 -5.82 3.22
N ALA A 98 9.84 -5.06 2.66
CA ALA A 98 9.53 -3.69 3.11
C ALA A 98 8.90 -3.64 4.52
N VAL A 99 8.36 -4.77 5.01
CA VAL A 99 7.88 -4.97 6.39
C VAL A 99 8.94 -5.66 7.23
N THR A 100 9.46 -6.80 6.77
CA THR A 100 10.33 -7.64 7.61
C THR A 100 11.67 -6.97 7.93
N ARG A 101 12.30 -6.28 6.98
CA ARG A 101 13.61 -5.63 7.20
C ARG A 101 13.56 -4.48 8.21
N PRO A 102 12.59 -3.52 8.14
CA PRO A 102 12.47 -2.51 9.20
C PRO A 102 12.23 -3.11 10.58
N LEU A 103 11.38 -4.15 10.69
CA LEU A 103 11.14 -4.83 11.96
C LEU A 103 12.41 -5.47 12.53
N HIS A 104 13.20 -6.15 11.71
CA HIS A 104 14.48 -6.74 12.14
C HIS A 104 15.55 -5.70 12.50
N ALA A 105 15.39 -4.46 12.07
CA ALA A 105 16.28 -3.36 12.43
C ALA A 105 15.96 -2.75 13.81
N ILE A 106 14.79 -3.04 14.39
CA ILE A 106 14.39 -2.54 15.72
C ILE A 106 15.06 -3.38 16.81
N PRO A 107 15.82 -2.75 17.74
CA PRO A 107 16.50 -3.50 18.78
C PRO A 107 15.56 -4.30 19.69
N ASN A 108 15.89 -5.56 19.96
CA ASN A 108 15.18 -6.45 20.88
C ASN A 108 13.68 -6.66 20.58
N LEU A 109 13.23 -6.38 19.35
CA LEU A 109 11.84 -6.58 18.95
C LEU A 109 11.49 -8.07 18.94
N GLN A 110 10.35 -8.43 19.51
CA GLN A 110 9.76 -9.76 19.45
C GLN A 110 8.82 -9.86 18.25
N ILE A 111 9.22 -10.61 17.23
CA ILE A 111 8.43 -10.79 16.00
C ILE A 111 7.79 -12.18 16.03
N HIS A 112 6.46 -12.21 16.09
CA HIS A 112 5.67 -13.44 16.04
C HIS A 112 5.06 -13.58 14.64
N VAL A 113 5.33 -14.72 13.97
CA VAL A 113 4.93 -14.95 12.59
C VAL A 113 3.81 -15.98 12.53
N VAL A 114 2.69 -15.61 11.94
CA VAL A 114 1.59 -16.53 11.61
C VAL A 114 1.94 -17.29 10.34
N ASN A 115 2.41 -18.51 10.48
CA ASN A 115 2.74 -19.42 9.38
C ASN A 115 1.59 -20.39 9.14
N THR A 116 1.05 -20.41 7.92
CA THR A 116 -0.04 -21.31 7.52
C THR A 116 0.22 -21.88 6.14
N ALA A 117 -0.53 -22.93 5.79
CA ALA A 117 -0.58 -23.41 4.43
C ALA A 117 -1.08 -22.31 3.49
N LEU A 118 -0.62 -22.35 2.26
CA LEU A 118 -1.01 -21.38 1.22
C LEU A 118 -2.54 -21.48 0.97
N PHE A 119 -3.20 -20.34 0.92
CA PHE A 119 -4.64 -20.18 0.69
C PHE A 119 -5.56 -20.64 1.84
N ASP A 120 -5.04 -21.03 3.01
CA ASP A 120 -5.82 -21.39 4.18
C ASP A 120 -6.14 -20.15 5.04
N GLN A 121 -7.24 -19.45 4.69
CA GLN A 121 -7.69 -18.26 5.42
C GLN A 121 -8.15 -18.57 6.85
N GLU A 122 -8.73 -19.74 7.09
CA GLU A 122 -9.17 -20.12 8.45
C GLU A 122 -8.00 -20.36 9.38
N ALA A 123 -6.96 -21.08 8.92
CA ALA A 123 -5.74 -21.27 9.70
C ALA A 123 -5.03 -19.92 9.94
N MET A 124 -5.03 -19.03 8.95
CA MET A 124 -4.50 -17.66 9.10
C MET A 124 -5.21 -16.92 10.24
N LEU A 125 -6.53 -16.92 10.24
CA LEU A 125 -7.32 -16.27 11.30
C LEU A 125 -7.11 -16.90 12.67
N ARG A 126 -7.05 -18.23 12.76
CA ARG A 126 -6.71 -18.91 14.01
C ARG A 126 -5.33 -18.47 14.52
N GLY A 127 -4.32 -18.46 13.66
CA GLY A 127 -2.97 -18.03 14.03
C GLY A 127 -2.91 -16.60 14.56
N PHE A 128 -3.62 -15.65 13.93
CA PHE A 128 -3.70 -14.29 14.44
C PHE A 128 -4.42 -14.22 15.80
N ARG A 129 -5.52 -14.96 16.01
CA ARG A 129 -6.22 -14.99 17.31
C ARG A 129 -5.33 -15.52 18.43
N ASP A 130 -4.51 -16.53 18.13
CA ASP A 130 -3.64 -17.19 19.11
C ASP A 130 -2.43 -16.32 19.46
N LEU A 131 -1.87 -15.59 18.49
CA LEU A 131 -0.63 -14.83 18.67
C LEU A 131 -0.85 -13.38 19.11
N ILE A 132 -2.01 -12.75 18.80
CA ILE A 132 -2.31 -11.40 19.26
C ILE A 132 -2.73 -11.44 20.72
N THR A 133 -1.98 -10.77 21.58
CA THR A 133 -2.18 -10.66 23.02
C THR A 133 -2.26 -9.17 23.42
N GLU A 134 -2.62 -8.88 24.67
CA GLU A 134 -2.73 -7.50 25.18
C GLU A 134 -1.40 -6.74 25.19
N ASP A 135 -0.27 -7.46 25.19
CA ASP A 135 1.09 -6.91 25.11
C ASP A 135 1.61 -6.78 23.67
N THR A 136 0.76 -7.00 22.67
CA THR A 136 1.11 -6.78 21.25
C THR A 136 1.01 -5.28 20.90
N ASP A 137 2.13 -4.66 20.51
CA ASP A 137 2.15 -3.24 20.14
C ASP A 137 1.49 -2.98 18.78
N ALA A 138 1.71 -3.88 17.81
CA ALA A 138 1.10 -3.75 16.49
C ALA A 138 0.99 -5.11 15.77
N VAL A 139 -0.01 -5.19 14.89
CA VAL A 139 -0.12 -6.21 13.86
C VAL A 139 0.23 -5.57 12.53
N ILE A 140 1.11 -6.21 11.76
CA ILE A 140 1.41 -5.80 10.39
C ILE A 140 1.01 -6.94 9.45
N CYS A 141 0.14 -6.64 8.48
CA CYS A 141 -0.38 -7.67 7.60
C CYS A 141 -0.44 -7.18 6.14
N THR A 142 0.21 -7.91 5.24
CA THR A 142 -0.02 -7.70 3.80
C THR A 142 -1.44 -8.11 3.45
N HIS A 143 -2.13 -7.30 2.63
CA HIS A 143 -3.46 -7.65 2.15
C HIS A 143 -3.40 -8.71 1.03
N VAL A 144 -2.38 -8.63 0.17
CA VAL A 144 -2.18 -9.57 -0.93
C VAL A 144 -0.71 -9.88 -1.08
N SER A 145 -0.36 -11.16 -1.04
CA SER A 145 1.00 -11.62 -1.28
C SER A 145 1.45 -11.25 -2.71
N ASN A 146 2.59 -10.62 -2.84
CA ASN A 146 3.19 -10.28 -4.13
C ASN A 146 3.67 -11.52 -4.90
N VAL A 147 3.93 -12.62 -4.20
CA VAL A 147 4.39 -13.88 -4.80
C VAL A 147 3.20 -14.73 -5.25
N PHE A 148 2.26 -15.02 -4.35
CA PHE A 148 1.21 -15.99 -4.63
C PHE A 148 -0.14 -15.35 -4.99
N GLY A 149 -0.27 -14.03 -4.89
CA GLY A 149 -1.57 -13.37 -5.03
C GLY A 149 -2.56 -13.75 -3.93
N TYR A 150 -2.12 -14.47 -2.88
CA TYR A 150 -2.97 -14.86 -1.76
C TYR A 150 -3.55 -13.64 -1.08
N ILE A 151 -4.87 -13.57 -1.00
CA ILE A 151 -5.62 -12.51 -0.34
C ILE A 151 -5.79 -12.89 1.12
N LEU A 152 -5.13 -12.17 2.02
CA LEU A 152 -5.28 -12.37 3.45
C LEU A 152 -6.58 -11.71 3.95
N PRO A 153 -7.28 -12.32 4.92
CA PRO A 153 -8.57 -11.87 5.42
C PRO A 153 -8.42 -10.66 6.36
N ILE A 154 -7.96 -9.51 5.83
CA ILE A 154 -7.62 -8.33 6.64
C ILE A 154 -8.82 -7.72 7.38
N GLY A 155 -10.06 -7.91 6.88
CA GLY A 155 -11.26 -7.44 7.57
C GLY A 155 -11.48 -8.15 8.90
N GLU A 156 -11.35 -9.47 8.90
CA GLU A 156 -11.45 -10.31 10.09
C GLU A 156 -10.25 -10.11 11.02
N ILE A 157 -9.03 -9.98 10.48
CA ILE A 157 -7.83 -9.65 11.26
C ILE A 157 -8.01 -8.29 11.94
N ALA A 158 -8.52 -7.28 11.24
CA ALA A 158 -8.84 -5.98 11.82
C ALA A 158 -9.88 -6.09 12.96
N GLY A 159 -10.87 -6.97 12.81
CA GLY A 159 -11.83 -7.30 13.87
C GLY A 159 -11.16 -7.87 15.13
N ILE A 160 -10.19 -8.77 14.96
CA ILE A 160 -9.41 -9.34 16.08
C ILE A 160 -8.56 -8.24 16.75
N CYS A 161 -7.85 -7.42 15.97
CA CYS A 161 -7.05 -6.31 16.46
C CYS A 161 -7.90 -5.34 17.31
N ARG A 162 -9.07 -4.95 16.79
CA ARG A 162 -10.00 -4.05 17.47
C ARG A 162 -10.51 -4.62 18.79
N GLN A 163 -10.84 -5.92 18.84
CA GLN A 163 -11.26 -6.60 20.07
C GLN A 163 -10.17 -6.64 21.15
N ARG A 164 -8.91 -6.62 20.74
CA ARG A 164 -7.73 -6.68 21.62
C ARG A 164 -7.13 -5.29 21.91
N GLY A 165 -7.64 -4.23 21.28
CA GLY A 165 -7.08 -2.87 21.40
C GLY A 165 -5.69 -2.73 20.76
N VAL A 166 -5.37 -3.55 19.75
CA VAL A 166 -4.06 -3.59 19.08
C VAL A 166 -4.14 -2.84 17.75
N ALA A 167 -3.14 -2.01 17.47
CA ALA A 167 -3.05 -1.26 16.22
C ALA A 167 -2.76 -2.18 15.02
N LEU A 168 -3.39 -1.88 13.87
CA LEU A 168 -3.17 -2.61 12.61
C LEU A 168 -2.49 -1.73 11.56
N ILE A 169 -1.40 -2.22 10.98
CA ILE A 169 -0.78 -1.68 9.77
C ILE A 169 -1.07 -2.63 8.60
N VAL A 170 -1.61 -2.11 7.51
CA VAL A 170 -1.89 -2.90 6.30
C VAL A 170 -0.91 -2.52 5.19
N ASP A 171 -0.19 -3.52 4.65
CA ASP A 171 0.51 -3.36 3.37
C ASP A 171 -0.46 -3.67 2.22
N ALA A 172 -0.95 -2.60 1.57
CA ALA A 172 -1.86 -2.68 0.43
C ALA A 172 -1.13 -2.61 -0.92
N SER A 173 0.16 -2.95 -0.97
CA SER A 173 0.98 -2.79 -2.18
C SER A 173 0.48 -3.56 -3.40
N GLN A 174 -0.24 -4.66 -3.21
CA GLN A 174 -0.80 -5.46 -4.31
C GLN A 174 -2.31 -5.30 -4.45
N SER A 175 -2.98 -4.75 -3.45
CA SER A 175 -4.43 -4.64 -3.43
C SER A 175 -4.95 -3.24 -3.78
N ALA A 176 -4.19 -2.17 -3.47
CA ALA A 176 -4.62 -0.80 -3.75
C ALA A 176 -4.96 -0.61 -5.24
N GLY A 177 -6.20 -0.19 -5.51
CA GLY A 177 -6.73 0.01 -6.87
C GLY A 177 -7.21 -1.27 -7.58
N SER A 178 -7.00 -2.47 -7.02
CA SER A 178 -7.42 -3.74 -7.60
C SER A 178 -8.36 -4.56 -6.72
N ILE A 179 -8.34 -4.32 -5.41
CA ILE A 179 -9.29 -4.92 -4.45
C ILE A 179 -9.85 -3.78 -3.60
N PRO A 180 -11.15 -3.78 -3.28
CA PRO A 180 -11.73 -2.75 -2.41
C PRO A 180 -11.05 -2.73 -1.04
N ILE A 181 -10.71 -1.54 -0.60
CA ILE A 181 -10.17 -1.25 0.74
C ILE A 181 -10.88 -0.02 1.24
N HIS A 182 -11.39 -0.06 2.46
CA HIS A 182 -12.06 1.07 3.09
C HIS A 182 -11.47 1.30 4.48
N MET A 183 -10.82 2.45 4.68
CA MET A 183 -10.08 2.79 5.89
C MET A 183 -10.98 2.75 7.13
N GLY A 184 -12.15 3.38 7.06
CA GLY A 184 -13.10 3.45 8.17
C GLY A 184 -13.66 2.08 8.58
N GLU A 185 -13.89 1.17 7.64
CA GLU A 185 -14.38 -0.18 7.93
C GLU A 185 -13.30 -1.04 8.60
N LEU A 186 -12.06 -0.93 8.12
CA LEU A 186 -10.93 -1.65 8.71
C LEU A 186 -10.57 -1.11 10.10
N GLY A 187 -10.67 0.22 10.31
CA GLY A 187 -10.17 0.86 11.52
C GLY A 187 -8.66 0.63 11.70
N ALA A 188 -7.92 0.54 10.59
CA ALA A 188 -6.47 0.37 10.62
C ALA A 188 -5.81 1.67 11.09
N ALA A 189 -4.72 1.55 11.86
CA ALA A 189 -3.90 2.70 12.22
C ALA A 189 -3.22 3.30 10.99
N PHE A 190 -2.72 2.43 10.09
CA PHE A 190 -2.08 2.85 8.84
C PHE A 190 -2.36 1.86 7.70
N ILE A 191 -2.51 2.41 6.47
CA ILE A 191 -2.54 1.62 5.24
C ILE A 191 -1.50 2.19 4.27
N ALA A 192 -0.49 1.39 3.91
CA ALA A 192 0.61 1.79 3.03
C ALA A 192 0.45 1.21 1.62
N MET A 193 0.78 2.00 0.59
CA MET A 193 0.69 1.55 -0.80
C MET A 193 1.62 2.31 -1.74
N PRO A 194 2.11 1.70 -2.83
CA PRO A 194 2.85 2.37 -3.88
C PRO A 194 1.91 3.01 -4.91
N GLY A 195 2.29 4.13 -5.46
CA GLY A 195 1.51 4.76 -6.53
C GLY A 195 1.64 4.05 -7.88
N HIS A 196 2.74 3.30 -8.11
CA HIS A 196 3.11 2.81 -9.45
C HIS A 196 2.55 1.44 -9.83
N LYS A 197 1.83 0.76 -8.93
CA LYS A 197 1.18 -0.54 -9.19
C LYS A 197 -0.29 -0.32 -9.57
N GLY A 198 -1.24 -0.85 -8.82
CA GLY A 198 -2.66 -0.80 -9.11
C GLY A 198 -3.29 0.61 -9.15
N LEU A 199 -2.60 1.64 -8.65
CA LEU A 199 -3.01 3.04 -8.79
C LEU A 199 -2.54 3.70 -10.10
N TYR A 200 -1.78 3.01 -10.96
CA TYR A 200 -1.30 3.46 -12.27
C TYR A 200 -0.45 4.74 -12.26
N GLY A 201 -0.04 5.25 -11.10
CA GLY A 201 0.85 6.40 -10.98
C GLY A 201 2.29 6.09 -11.41
N PRO A 202 3.16 7.10 -11.47
CA PRO A 202 4.59 6.92 -11.75
C PRO A 202 5.31 6.22 -10.60
N GLN A 203 6.46 5.59 -10.90
CA GLN A 203 7.45 5.21 -9.88
C GLN A 203 7.91 6.47 -9.13
N GLY A 204 8.40 6.30 -7.90
CA GLY A 204 8.77 7.42 -7.03
C GLY A 204 7.56 8.10 -6.39
N THR A 205 6.42 7.42 -6.31
CA THR A 205 5.22 7.81 -5.58
C THR A 205 4.72 6.69 -4.68
N GLY A 206 4.30 7.04 -3.49
CA GLY A 206 3.66 6.18 -2.52
C GLY A 206 2.66 6.98 -1.68
N VAL A 207 1.83 6.28 -0.95
CA VAL A 207 0.78 6.85 -0.10
C VAL A 207 0.75 6.09 1.22
N LEU A 208 0.60 6.82 2.30
CA LEU A 208 0.23 6.33 3.61
C LEU A 208 -1.12 6.96 4.00
N LEU A 209 -2.11 6.12 4.26
CA LEU A 209 -3.37 6.56 4.86
C LEU A 209 -3.23 6.43 6.37
N CYS A 210 -3.55 7.49 7.10
CA CYS A 210 -3.36 7.59 8.54
C CYS A 210 -4.70 7.57 9.26
N GLY A 211 -4.93 6.56 10.11
CA GLY A 211 -5.99 6.53 11.11
C GLY A 211 -5.52 7.12 12.43
N GLU A 212 -4.21 7.29 12.59
CA GLU A 212 -3.54 7.88 13.73
C GLU A 212 -2.54 8.96 13.30
N GLU A 213 -2.13 9.83 14.21
CA GLU A 213 -1.24 10.96 13.91
C GLU A 213 0.17 10.56 13.46
N GLY A 214 0.69 9.45 13.94
CA GLY A 214 2.02 8.94 13.63
C GLY A 214 3.18 9.79 14.15
N LYS A 215 4.40 9.35 13.81
CA LYS A 215 5.65 10.03 14.15
C LYS A 215 6.46 10.33 12.89
N PRO A 216 7.16 11.48 12.81
CA PRO A 216 8.03 11.78 11.68
C PRO A 216 9.22 10.81 11.65
N LEU A 217 9.54 10.30 10.46
CA LEU A 217 10.75 9.52 10.20
C LEU A 217 11.88 10.41 9.67
N LEU A 218 11.49 11.42 8.88
CA LEU A 218 12.40 12.43 8.34
C LEU A 218 12.08 13.79 8.94
N TYR A 219 13.09 14.55 9.24
CA TYR A 219 13.00 15.90 9.80
C TYR A 219 13.49 16.91 8.78
N GLY A 220 12.67 17.95 8.52
CA GLY A 220 13.02 18.97 7.54
C GLY A 220 11.90 19.96 7.29
N GLY A 221 12.07 20.84 6.31
CA GLY A 221 11.06 21.82 5.97
C GLY A 221 9.84 21.16 5.32
N THR A 222 8.65 21.58 5.74
CA THR A 222 7.36 21.08 5.26
C THR A 222 6.59 22.14 4.46
N GLY A 223 7.03 23.39 4.48
CA GLY A 223 6.34 24.54 3.88
C GLY A 223 5.47 25.33 4.85
N SER A 224 5.15 24.78 6.01
CA SER A 224 4.42 25.43 7.11
C SER A 224 5.33 25.69 8.31
N ASN A 225 4.89 26.55 9.23
CA ASN A 225 5.51 26.85 10.55
C ASN A 225 7.04 27.06 10.50
N SER A 226 7.56 27.69 9.44
CA SER A 226 9.01 27.80 9.16
C SER A 226 9.84 28.49 10.25
N ARG A 227 9.19 29.11 11.26
CA ARG A 227 9.87 29.75 12.42
C ARG A 227 10.11 28.77 13.57
N GLU A 228 9.40 27.64 13.59
CA GLU A 228 9.53 26.62 14.61
C GLU A 228 10.60 25.60 14.22
N GLN A 229 11.38 25.15 15.23
CA GLN A 229 12.42 24.12 15.01
C GLN A 229 11.85 22.70 15.15
N ALA A 230 10.72 22.53 15.81
CA ALA A 230 10.00 21.26 15.88
C ALA A 230 9.26 20.98 14.55
N MET A 231 9.11 19.69 14.21
CA MET A 231 8.17 19.30 13.15
C MET A 231 6.75 19.71 13.53
N PRO A 232 5.91 20.09 12.55
CA PRO A 232 4.49 20.35 12.80
C PRO A 232 3.81 19.19 13.55
N ASP A 233 2.83 19.50 14.37
CA ASP A 233 2.07 18.54 15.16
C ASP A 233 0.80 18.03 14.45
N PHE A 234 0.58 18.44 13.21
CA PHE A 234 -0.58 18.08 12.38
C PHE A 234 -0.18 17.35 11.10
N LEU A 235 -1.08 16.50 10.62
CA LEU A 235 -0.98 15.86 9.31
C LEU A 235 -1.42 16.83 8.19
N PRO A 236 -0.89 16.68 7.02
CA PRO A 236 0.15 15.72 6.58
C PRO A 236 1.57 16.18 6.86
N ASP A 237 1.77 17.45 7.22
CA ASP A 237 3.07 18.12 7.33
C ASP A 237 4.04 17.42 8.29
N ARG A 238 3.51 16.85 9.37
CA ARG A 238 4.28 16.06 10.34
C ARG A 238 5.08 14.93 9.69
N MET A 239 4.57 14.33 8.62
CA MET A 239 5.14 13.15 7.99
C MET A 239 5.69 13.40 6.57
N GLU A 240 5.54 14.64 6.05
CA GLU A 240 5.95 15.02 4.70
C GLU A 240 7.08 16.07 4.70
N ALA A 241 8.26 15.69 5.20
CA ALA A 241 9.42 16.57 5.13
C ALA A 241 10.01 16.60 3.70
N GLY A 242 10.32 17.80 3.23
CA GLY A 242 10.98 18.03 1.94
C GLY A 242 10.05 18.50 0.82
N THR A 243 10.63 18.73 -0.35
CA THR A 243 9.87 19.18 -1.53
C THR A 243 9.10 18.02 -2.18
N HIS A 244 7.83 18.22 -2.41
CA HIS A 244 6.98 17.23 -3.04
C HIS A 244 7.37 16.92 -4.49
N ASN A 245 7.24 15.64 -4.87
CA ASN A 245 7.37 15.19 -6.26
C ASN A 245 6.11 15.58 -7.07
N MET A 246 5.97 16.86 -7.43
CA MET A 246 4.78 17.36 -8.12
C MET A 246 4.47 16.64 -9.44
N PRO A 247 5.43 16.35 -10.32
CA PRO A 247 5.16 15.56 -11.52
C PRO A 247 4.63 14.15 -11.20
N GLY A 248 5.21 13.50 -10.17
CA GLY A 248 4.76 12.19 -9.71
C GLY A 248 3.34 12.23 -9.15
N ILE A 249 3.02 13.22 -8.31
CA ILE A 249 1.69 13.38 -7.71
C ILE A 249 0.62 13.73 -8.76
N ALA A 250 0.93 14.58 -9.74
CA ALA A 250 0.02 14.85 -10.86
C ALA A 250 -0.26 13.59 -11.69
N GLY A 251 0.76 12.78 -11.93
CA GLY A 251 0.61 11.47 -12.58
C GLY A 251 -0.21 10.49 -11.74
N LEU A 252 0.02 10.45 -10.41
CA LEU A 252 -0.76 9.62 -9.48
C LEU A 252 -2.23 10.04 -9.46
N LEU A 253 -2.54 11.33 -9.40
CA LEU A 253 -3.89 11.86 -9.49
C LEU A 253 -4.61 11.36 -10.77
N ALA A 254 -3.93 11.41 -11.91
CA ALA A 254 -4.49 10.93 -13.17
C ALA A 254 -4.72 9.40 -13.14
N GLY A 255 -3.84 8.64 -12.49
CA GLY A 255 -3.98 7.21 -12.29
C GLY A 255 -5.15 6.85 -11.36
N VAL A 256 -5.28 7.53 -10.23
CA VAL A 256 -6.39 7.35 -9.28
C VAL A 256 -7.74 7.66 -9.95
N ARG A 257 -7.84 8.75 -10.68
CA ARG A 257 -9.04 9.08 -11.49
C ARG A 257 -9.38 8.01 -12.53
N PHE A 258 -8.37 7.41 -13.14
CA PHE A 258 -8.57 6.28 -14.05
C PHE A 258 -9.16 5.07 -13.32
N VAL A 259 -8.60 4.70 -12.15
CA VAL A 259 -9.11 3.60 -11.30
C VAL A 259 -10.56 3.85 -10.87
N ARG A 260 -10.85 5.07 -10.38
CA ARG A 260 -12.21 5.43 -9.94
C ARG A 260 -13.23 5.37 -11.08
N ARG A 261 -12.85 5.82 -12.27
CA ARG A 261 -13.73 5.77 -13.47
C ARG A 261 -14.02 4.34 -13.91
N LEU A 262 -13.04 3.43 -13.87
CA LEU A 262 -13.26 2.01 -14.21
C LEU A 262 -14.00 1.27 -13.10
N GLY A 263 -13.76 1.65 -11.86
CA GLY A 263 -14.23 0.97 -10.66
C GLY A 263 -13.33 -0.21 -10.27
N VAL A 264 -12.93 -0.25 -9.01
CA VAL A 264 -12.03 -1.28 -8.43
C VAL A 264 -12.61 -2.69 -8.65
N GLY A 265 -13.94 -2.87 -8.51
CA GLY A 265 -14.60 -4.15 -8.74
C GLY A 265 -14.49 -4.66 -10.19
N ALA A 266 -14.50 -3.76 -11.17
CA ALA A 266 -14.31 -4.14 -12.58
C ALA A 266 -12.84 -4.56 -12.84
N ILE A 267 -11.89 -3.83 -12.27
CA ILE A 267 -10.46 -4.16 -12.36
C ILE A 267 -10.19 -5.52 -11.71
N ARG A 268 -10.76 -5.77 -10.51
CA ARG A 268 -10.66 -7.06 -9.82
C ARG A 268 -11.16 -8.21 -10.69
N ARG A 269 -12.39 -8.08 -11.23
CA ARG A 269 -12.98 -9.13 -12.08
C ARG A 269 -12.13 -9.41 -13.32
N HIS A 270 -11.62 -8.37 -13.97
CA HIS A 270 -10.77 -8.53 -15.15
C HIS A 270 -9.47 -9.26 -14.81
N GLY A 271 -8.77 -8.87 -13.74
CA GLY A 271 -7.55 -9.54 -13.28
C GLY A 271 -7.80 -11.02 -12.93
N PHE A 272 -8.91 -11.31 -12.24
CA PHE A 272 -9.31 -12.68 -11.92
C PHE A 272 -9.58 -13.51 -13.18
N GLN A 273 -10.31 -12.96 -14.16
CA GLN A 273 -10.60 -13.66 -15.42
C GLN A 273 -9.32 -14.01 -16.20
N LEU A 274 -8.37 -13.08 -16.30
CA LEU A 274 -7.10 -13.32 -16.96
C LEU A 274 -6.26 -14.39 -16.23
N LYS A 275 -6.22 -14.34 -14.90
CA LYS A 275 -5.55 -15.36 -14.07
C LYS A 275 -6.18 -16.75 -14.32
N GLU A 276 -7.50 -16.85 -14.29
CA GLU A 276 -8.21 -18.13 -14.54
C GLU A 276 -8.00 -18.64 -15.94
N GLN A 277 -8.00 -17.78 -16.95
CA GLN A 277 -7.70 -18.18 -18.33
C GLN A 277 -6.27 -18.76 -18.45
N LEU A 278 -5.30 -18.14 -17.81
CA LEU A 278 -3.91 -18.63 -17.78
C LEU A 278 -3.83 -19.95 -17.02
N ARG A 279 -4.46 -20.07 -15.84
CA ARG A 279 -4.50 -21.29 -15.03
C ARG A 279 -5.06 -22.46 -15.84
N GLN A 280 -6.23 -22.27 -16.48
CA GLN A 280 -6.87 -23.27 -17.32
C GLN A 280 -5.99 -23.69 -18.53
N GLY A 281 -5.31 -22.71 -19.15
CA GLY A 281 -4.40 -22.99 -20.25
C GLY A 281 -3.17 -23.80 -19.85
N LEU A 282 -2.81 -23.81 -18.56
CA LEU A 282 -1.70 -24.58 -18.00
C LEU A 282 -2.18 -25.88 -17.32
N GLU A 283 -3.47 -26.14 -17.28
CA GLU A 283 -4.03 -27.35 -16.69
C GLU A 283 -3.57 -28.57 -17.49
N GLY A 284 -2.95 -29.55 -16.80
CA GLY A 284 -2.38 -30.74 -17.43
C GLY A 284 -0.99 -30.54 -18.06
N ASP A 285 -0.41 -29.34 -18.06
CA ASP A 285 0.97 -29.10 -18.46
C ASP A 285 1.92 -29.58 -17.36
N GLY A 286 2.49 -30.76 -17.57
CA GLY A 286 3.40 -31.38 -16.60
C GLY A 286 4.71 -30.66 -16.35
N ARG A 287 5.02 -29.59 -17.11
CA ARG A 287 6.28 -28.82 -16.98
C ARG A 287 6.27 -27.85 -15.78
N PHE A 288 5.07 -27.48 -15.29
CA PHE A 288 4.94 -26.48 -14.24
C PHE A 288 4.19 -27.01 -13.02
N HIS A 289 4.59 -26.53 -11.87
CA HIS A 289 3.75 -26.50 -10.68
C HIS A 289 3.05 -25.14 -10.61
N VAL A 290 1.71 -25.15 -10.62
CA VAL A 290 0.88 -23.93 -10.60
C VAL A 290 0.35 -23.69 -9.19
N TYR A 291 0.69 -22.57 -8.57
CA TYR A 291 0.18 -22.19 -7.26
C TYR A 291 -1.11 -21.38 -7.44
N ALA A 292 -2.23 -22.07 -7.45
CA ALA A 292 -3.54 -21.46 -7.68
C ALA A 292 -4.59 -21.92 -6.66
N SER A 293 -5.47 -20.99 -6.27
CA SER A 293 -6.74 -21.31 -5.62
C SER A 293 -7.88 -21.27 -6.64
N GLY A 294 -8.78 -22.23 -6.56
CA GLY A 294 -10.04 -22.21 -7.32
C GLY A 294 -11.15 -21.41 -6.65
N GLU A 295 -10.95 -20.94 -5.43
CA GLU A 295 -11.93 -20.21 -4.65
C GLU A 295 -11.93 -18.72 -4.98
N ASP A 296 -13.10 -18.13 -5.22
CA ASP A 296 -13.23 -16.67 -5.37
C ASP A 296 -12.93 -15.97 -4.05
N GLY A 297 -12.24 -14.85 -4.13
CA GLY A 297 -11.87 -14.06 -2.95
C GLY A 297 -10.59 -14.51 -2.23
N VAL A 298 -9.99 -15.63 -2.62
CA VAL A 298 -8.78 -16.16 -1.98
C VAL A 298 -7.49 -15.76 -2.73
N GLN A 299 -7.57 -15.56 -4.05
CA GLN A 299 -6.42 -15.20 -4.87
C GLN A 299 -6.72 -14.02 -5.80
N ALA A 300 -5.82 -13.06 -5.84
CA ALA A 300 -5.85 -11.91 -6.75
C ALA A 300 -5.37 -12.29 -8.17
N GLY A 301 -5.21 -11.29 -9.05
CA GLY A 301 -4.74 -11.46 -10.42
C GLY A 301 -3.23 -11.78 -10.55
N VAL A 302 -2.63 -12.45 -9.58
CA VAL A 302 -1.24 -12.92 -9.57
C VAL A 302 -1.24 -14.44 -9.56
N LEU A 303 -0.48 -15.06 -10.47
CA LEU A 303 -0.32 -16.52 -10.57
C LEU A 303 1.15 -16.87 -10.51
N SER A 304 1.55 -17.67 -9.53
CA SER A 304 2.91 -18.20 -9.42
C SER A 304 3.04 -19.54 -10.12
N LEU A 305 4.11 -19.67 -10.87
CA LEU A 305 4.49 -20.87 -11.62
C LEU A 305 5.91 -21.27 -11.22
N ALA A 306 6.13 -22.54 -10.91
CA ALA A 306 7.47 -23.10 -10.73
C ALA A 306 7.71 -24.18 -11.79
N PRO A 307 8.75 -24.10 -12.64
CA PRO A 307 9.17 -25.20 -13.48
C PRO A 307 9.54 -26.41 -12.61
N ARG A 308 9.22 -27.63 -13.07
CA ARG A 308 9.49 -28.84 -12.27
C ARG A 308 10.95 -29.31 -12.36
N ASP A 309 11.60 -29.01 -13.45
CA ASP A 309 12.94 -29.54 -13.80
C ASP A 309 14.03 -28.47 -13.80
N THR A 310 13.76 -27.27 -13.31
CA THR A 310 14.69 -26.13 -13.32
C THR A 310 14.64 -25.38 -12.01
N ASP A 311 15.80 -25.03 -11.47
CA ASP A 311 15.88 -24.14 -10.32
C ASP A 311 15.44 -22.72 -10.73
N CYS A 312 14.61 -22.09 -9.92
CA CYS A 312 14.03 -20.79 -10.21
C CYS A 312 14.79 -19.69 -9.45
N GLU A 313 16.12 -19.63 -9.54
CA GLU A 313 16.88 -18.48 -9.06
C GLU A 313 16.93 -17.33 -10.07
#